data_0c54d3c74c1c68026177fdfc06fdffe3
#
_entry.id   0c54d3c74c1c68026177fdfc06fdffe3
#
_cell.length_a   1.000
_cell.length_b   1.000
_cell.length_c   1.000
_cell.angle_alpha   90.00
_cell.angle_beta   90.00
_cell.angle_gamma   90.00
#
_symmetry.space_group_name_H-M   'P 1'
#
loop_
_entity.id
_entity.type
_entity.pdbx_description
1 polymer ?
#
loop_
_entity_poly.entity_id
_entity_poly.type
_entity_poly.pdbx_seq_one_letter_code
_entity_poly.pdbx_strand_id
1 'polypeptide(L)'
;MKALITGASSGFGKDFAIKLSKMGYDIVAVARSKEKLEELKKKVKTNLEMEIMDLSKQENLYKLHKKYSGQIDLLINNAGFGECGRFDQTDIEKEINMIDLNVTSLHILTKLFYTEFVKRDSGQRLNVASIAAFQPGPLMATYYASKAYVYNLTMALYEENRRNKGNVKISVLCPGPAETNFFNRANVKFSIKPHSSDFVTEYTLKKLMKNKLLIIPGLIPKLTVFGNRFVPRKFVLKMAYKIQNRKLYKEKKWK
;
A
#
# COMPACT_ATOMS: atom_id res chain seq x y z
N MET A 1 -21.90 0.55 -6.17
CA MET A 1 -20.82 0.30 -5.16
C MET A 1 -19.85 1.46 -5.18
N LYS A 2 -19.30 1.83 -4.02
CA LYS A 2 -18.36 2.97 -3.90
C LYS A 2 -17.03 2.52 -3.30
N ALA A 3 -15.90 2.87 -3.96
CA ALA A 3 -14.56 2.54 -3.51
C ALA A 3 -13.79 3.80 -3.06
N LEU A 4 -13.25 3.79 -1.84
CA LEU A 4 -12.34 4.82 -1.35
C LEU A 4 -10.90 4.36 -1.53
N ILE A 5 -10.09 5.17 -2.22
CA ILE A 5 -8.71 4.84 -2.58
C ILE A 5 -7.77 5.93 -2.10
N THR A 6 -6.89 5.61 -1.16
CA THR A 6 -5.86 6.54 -0.70
C THR A 6 -4.63 6.50 -1.62
N GLY A 7 -3.99 7.67 -1.82
CA GLY A 7 -2.85 7.79 -2.73
C GLY A 7 -3.22 7.62 -4.20
N ALA A 8 -4.43 8.06 -4.59
CA ALA A 8 -5.00 7.86 -5.93
C ALA A 8 -4.35 8.69 -7.05
N SER A 9 -3.44 9.62 -6.75
CA SER A 9 -2.84 10.52 -7.74
C SER A 9 -1.78 9.86 -8.64
N SER A 10 -1.30 8.67 -8.32
CA SER A 10 -0.25 8.00 -9.10
C SER A 10 -0.15 6.49 -8.83
N GLY A 11 0.62 5.77 -9.64
CA GLY A 11 0.94 4.35 -9.45
C GLY A 11 -0.29 3.49 -9.23
N PHE A 12 -0.21 2.56 -8.28
CA PHE A 12 -1.29 1.61 -8.03
C PHE A 12 -2.63 2.28 -7.71
N GLY A 13 -2.62 3.36 -6.89
CA GLY A 13 -3.87 4.03 -6.51
C GLY A 13 -4.63 4.59 -7.72
N LYS A 14 -3.90 5.21 -8.66
CA LYS A 14 -4.46 5.68 -9.94
C LYS A 14 -5.02 4.53 -10.77
N ASP A 15 -4.25 3.45 -10.92
CA ASP A 15 -4.65 2.32 -11.76
C ASP A 15 -5.81 1.54 -11.14
N PHE A 16 -5.88 1.42 -9.79
CA PHE A 16 -7.05 0.88 -9.10
C PHE A 16 -8.30 1.72 -9.37
N ALA A 17 -8.21 3.05 -9.28
CA ALA A 17 -9.35 3.93 -9.55
C ALA A 17 -9.90 3.74 -10.96
N ILE A 18 -9.01 3.72 -11.97
CA ILE A 18 -9.40 3.54 -13.37
C ILE A 18 -10.04 2.15 -13.58
N LYS A 19 -9.44 1.09 -13.04
CA LYS A 19 -9.92 -0.28 -13.25
C LYS A 19 -11.23 -0.55 -12.50
N LEU A 20 -11.37 -0.05 -11.26
CA LEU A 20 -12.61 -0.20 -10.49
C LEU A 20 -13.75 0.58 -11.11
N SER A 21 -13.51 1.76 -11.69
CA SER A 21 -14.54 2.49 -12.40
C SER A 21 -15.07 1.73 -13.63
N LYS A 22 -14.19 0.99 -14.33
CA LYS A 22 -14.61 0.09 -15.42
C LYS A 22 -15.43 -1.10 -14.92
N MET A 23 -15.33 -1.43 -13.64
CA MET A 23 -16.12 -2.48 -12.98
C MET A 23 -17.41 -1.93 -12.34
N GLY A 24 -17.74 -0.63 -12.55
CA GLY A 24 -18.97 0.00 -12.07
C GLY A 24 -18.88 0.57 -10.65
N TYR A 25 -17.70 0.71 -10.07
CA TYR A 25 -17.54 1.39 -8.78
C TYR A 25 -17.47 2.91 -8.97
N ASP A 26 -18.23 3.67 -8.20
CA ASP A 26 -17.96 5.07 -7.95
C ASP A 26 -16.70 5.21 -7.12
N ILE A 27 -15.90 6.26 -7.37
CA ILE A 27 -14.57 6.40 -6.81
C ILE A 27 -14.48 7.62 -5.90
N VAL A 28 -14.02 7.42 -4.66
CA VAL A 28 -13.51 8.48 -3.79
C VAL A 28 -11.99 8.43 -3.87
N ALA A 29 -11.42 9.39 -4.58
CA ALA A 29 -9.98 9.46 -4.84
C ALA A 29 -9.32 10.45 -3.86
N VAL A 30 -8.47 9.94 -2.96
CA VAL A 30 -7.81 10.75 -1.92
C VAL A 30 -6.34 10.95 -2.25
N ALA A 31 -5.90 12.20 -2.37
CA ALA A 31 -4.50 12.57 -2.57
C ALA A 31 -4.25 14.07 -2.28
N ARG A 32 -2.97 14.49 -2.27
CA ARG A 32 -2.59 15.89 -2.04
C ARG A 32 -2.64 16.76 -3.30
N SER A 33 -2.38 16.20 -4.49
CA SER A 33 -2.32 16.96 -5.75
C SER A 33 -3.69 17.00 -6.40
N LYS A 34 -4.28 18.21 -6.46
CA LYS A 34 -5.54 18.50 -7.14
C LYS A 34 -5.42 18.22 -8.64
N GLU A 35 -4.36 18.70 -9.28
CA GLU A 35 -4.13 18.59 -10.73
C GLU A 35 -4.13 17.13 -11.18
N LYS A 36 -3.43 16.25 -10.43
CA LYS A 36 -3.38 14.81 -10.75
C LYS A 36 -4.70 14.09 -10.52
N LEU A 37 -5.51 14.55 -9.55
CA LEU A 37 -6.86 14.04 -9.36
C LEU A 37 -7.81 14.49 -10.48
N GLU A 38 -7.67 15.71 -10.97
CA GLU A 38 -8.41 16.20 -12.15
C GLU A 38 -8.06 15.43 -13.41
N GLU A 39 -6.77 15.11 -13.62
CA GLU A 39 -6.34 14.23 -14.70
C GLU A 39 -6.90 12.80 -14.56
N LEU A 40 -6.97 12.29 -13.32
CA LEU A 40 -7.57 10.98 -13.04
C LEU A 40 -9.07 10.99 -13.37
N LYS A 41 -9.78 12.05 -12.99
CA LYS A 41 -11.21 12.23 -13.24
C LYS A 41 -11.56 12.09 -14.72
N LYS A 42 -10.71 12.59 -15.62
CA LYS A 42 -10.89 12.44 -17.08
C LYS A 42 -10.79 10.99 -17.58
N LYS A 43 -10.23 10.08 -16.78
CA LYS A 43 -9.96 8.66 -17.15
C LYS A 43 -10.91 7.67 -16.48
N VAL A 44 -11.62 8.11 -15.45
CA VAL A 44 -12.60 7.31 -14.71
C VAL A 44 -13.94 7.32 -15.46
N LYS A 45 -14.61 6.16 -15.50
CA LYS A 45 -15.86 5.99 -16.27
C LYS A 45 -17.14 6.19 -15.44
N THR A 46 -17.02 6.22 -14.12
CA THR A 46 -18.11 6.41 -13.17
C THR A 46 -17.96 7.75 -12.46
N ASN A 47 -18.80 8.03 -11.46
CA ASN A 47 -18.62 9.21 -10.64
C ASN A 47 -17.28 9.15 -9.87
N LEU A 48 -16.53 10.27 -9.87
CA LEU A 48 -15.32 10.44 -9.08
C LEU A 48 -15.42 11.67 -8.19
N GLU A 49 -15.37 11.44 -6.89
CA GLU A 49 -15.25 12.44 -5.86
C GLU A 49 -13.76 12.62 -5.49
N MET A 50 -13.27 13.86 -5.49
CA MET A 50 -11.88 14.17 -5.16
C MET A 50 -11.77 14.69 -3.73
N GLU A 51 -10.92 14.05 -2.93
CA GLU A 51 -10.55 14.49 -1.59
C GLU A 51 -9.09 14.93 -1.58
N ILE A 52 -8.91 16.27 -1.58
CA ILE A 52 -7.60 16.90 -1.63
C ILE A 52 -7.14 17.12 -0.19
N MET A 53 -6.35 16.19 0.36
CA MET A 53 -5.90 16.26 1.74
C MET A 53 -4.58 15.52 1.98
N ASP A 54 -3.89 15.92 3.04
CA ASP A 54 -2.72 15.22 3.56
C ASP A 54 -3.16 14.21 4.62
N LEU A 55 -2.99 12.92 4.31
CA LEU A 55 -3.37 11.83 5.21
C LEU A 55 -2.36 11.60 6.36
N SER A 56 -1.22 12.28 6.39
CA SER A 56 -0.35 12.29 7.56
C SER A 56 -0.93 13.11 8.73
N LYS A 57 -1.94 13.94 8.46
CA LYS A 57 -2.66 14.74 9.45
C LYS A 57 -3.89 13.96 9.94
N GLN A 58 -3.89 13.55 11.22
CA GLN A 58 -4.94 12.70 11.77
C GLN A 58 -6.34 13.31 11.66
N GLU A 59 -6.48 14.62 11.84
CA GLU A 59 -7.75 15.32 11.68
C GLU A 59 -8.41 15.10 10.31
N ASN A 60 -7.61 14.99 9.25
CA ASN A 60 -8.11 14.71 7.90
C ASN A 60 -8.69 13.29 7.78
N LEU A 61 -8.15 12.33 8.52
CA LEU A 61 -8.64 10.96 8.54
C LEU A 61 -10.05 10.87 9.15
N TYR A 62 -10.25 11.55 10.28
CA TYR A 62 -11.57 11.61 10.92
C TYR A 62 -12.58 12.39 10.07
N LYS A 63 -12.18 13.52 9.45
CA LYS A 63 -13.02 14.26 8.50
C LYS A 63 -13.43 13.39 7.31
N LEU A 64 -12.47 12.66 6.73
CA LEU A 64 -12.71 11.76 5.61
C LEU A 64 -13.70 10.66 6.00
N HIS A 65 -13.47 9.99 7.13
CA HIS A 65 -14.38 8.97 7.63
C HIS A 65 -15.78 9.51 7.88
N LYS A 66 -15.90 10.65 8.61
CA LYS A 66 -17.20 11.28 8.90
C LYS A 66 -17.99 11.58 7.63
N LYS A 67 -17.32 12.06 6.56
CA LYS A 67 -17.95 12.39 5.29
C LYS A 67 -18.49 11.16 4.56
N TYR A 68 -17.78 10.03 4.64
CA TYR A 68 -18.09 8.82 3.87
C TYR A 68 -18.60 7.64 4.71
N SER A 69 -18.88 7.87 5.99
CA SER A 69 -19.44 6.85 6.88
C SER A 69 -20.70 6.24 6.28
N GLY A 70 -20.79 4.91 6.30
CA GLY A 70 -21.89 4.13 5.75
C GLY A 70 -21.94 4.04 4.21
N GLN A 71 -21.10 4.77 3.48
CA GLN A 71 -21.18 4.84 2.01
C GLN A 71 -20.17 3.96 1.28
N ILE A 72 -19.10 3.52 1.94
CA ILE A 72 -17.97 2.83 1.30
C ILE A 72 -18.18 1.32 1.32
N ASP A 73 -18.11 0.69 0.15
CA ASP A 73 -18.15 -0.77 -0.01
C ASP A 73 -16.75 -1.38 -0.09
N LEU A 74 -15.78 -0.63 -0.63
CA LEU A 74 -14.38 -1.06 -0.75
C LEU A 74 -13.43 0.04 -0.28
N LEU A 75 -12.63 -0.25 0.74
CA LEU A 75 -11.52 0.60 1.17
C LEU A 75 -10.18 0.06 0.63
N ILE A 76 -9.44 0.88 -0.12
CA ILE A 76 -8.06 0.60 -0.54
C ILE A 76 -7.11 1.56 0.15
N ASN A 77 -6.45 1.09 1.20
CA ASN A 77 -5.36 1.79 1.87
C ASN A 77 -4.07 1.59 1.08
N ASN A 78 -3.81 2.50 0.14
CA ASN A 78 -2.66 2.42 -0.76
C ASN A 78 -1.64 3.54 -0.54
N ALA A 79 -2.02 4.67 0.06
CA ALA A 79 -1.10 5.77 0.32
C ALA A 79 0.14 5.32 1.10
N GLY A 80 1.31 5.77 0.67
CA GLY A 80 2.56 5.44 1.34
C GLY A 80 3.77 5.80 0.48
N PHE A 81 4.91 5.89 1.13
CA PHE A 81 6.21 6.09 0.47
C PHE A 81 7.32 5.38 1.24
N GLY A 82 8.53 5.39 0.72
CA GLY A 82 9.71 4.83 1.36
C GLY A 82 10.88 5.79 1.27
N GLU A 83 11.89 5.53 2.08
CA GLU A 83 13.18 6.21 2.05
C GLU A 83 14.31 5.20 2.10
N CYS A 84 15.41 5.50 1.41
CA CYS A 84 16.60 4.66 1.38
C CYS A 84 17.81 5.49 1.82
N GLY A 85 18.50 5.01 2.85
CA GLY A 85 19.67 5.62 3.41
C GLY A 85 20.12 4.89 4.67
N ARG A 86 21.32 5.22 5.18
CA ARG A 86 21.73 4.76 6.51
C ARG A 86 20.83 5.42 7.55
N PHE A 87 20.38 4.66 8.54
CA PHE A 87 19.45 5.13 9.57
C PHE A 87 19.97 6.35 10.36
N ASP A 88 21.29 6.43 10.53
CA ASP A 88 21.96 7.55 11.17
C ASP A 88 22.14 8.79 10.27
N GLN A 89 21.71 8.73 9.00
CA GLN A 89 21.86 9.78 7.99
C GLN A 89 20.54 10.18 7.30
N THR A 90 19.47 9.46 7.55
CA THR A 90 18.14 9.80 7.04
C THR A 90 17.52 10.92 7.88
N ASP A 91 16.65 11.71 7.26
CA ASP A 91 15.94 12.82 7.91
C ASP A 91 14.82 12.29 8.82
N ILE A 92 14.89 12.64 10.12
CA ILE A 92 13.92 12.21 11.14
C ILE A 92 12.50 12.68 10.80
N GLU A 93 12.32 13.91 10.32
CA GLU A 93 10.98 14.44 9.99
C GLU A 93 10.35 13.68 8.82
N LYS A 94 11.17 13.29 7.85
CA LYS A 94 10.72 12.47 6.72
C LYS A 94 10.37 11.05 7.16
N GLU A 95 11.11 10.46 8.12
CA GLU A 95 10.81 9.15 8.68
C GLU A 95 9.52 9.17 9.51
N ILE A 96 9.32 10.19 10.35
CA ILE A 96 8.08 10.38 11.12
C ILE A 96 6.90 10.54 10.16
N ASN A 97 7.02 11.38 9.12
CA ASN A 97 5.96 11.52 8.11
C ASN A 97 5.67 10.21 7.37
N MET A 98 6.70 9.37 7.15
CA MET A 98 6.52 8.02 6.59
C MET A 98 5.75 7.10 7.53
N ILE A 99 6.03 7.15 8.83
CA ILE A 99 5.30 6.37 9.85
C ILE A 99 3.85 6.86 9.90
N ASP A 100 3.63 8.17 9.95
CA ASP A 100 2.29 8.75 9.99
C ASP A 100 1.46 8.35 8.76
N LEU A 101 2.05 8.38 7.57
CA LEU A 101 1.32 8.01 6.37
C LEU A 101 1.17 6.49 6.20
N ASN A 102 2.25 5.70 6.39
CA ASN A 102 2.24 4.27 6.11
C ASN A 102 1.59 3.44 7.21
N VAL A 103 1.63 3.93 8.47
CA VAL A 103 1.17 3.20 9.65
C VAL A 103 -0.03 3.89 10.27
N THR A 104 0.13 5.10 10.81
CA THR A 104 -0.91 5.79 11.58
C THR A 104 -2.16 6.02 10.75
N SER A 105 -2.03 6.56 9.53
CA SER A 105 -3.19 6.83 8.68
C SER A 105 -3.89 5.55 8.24
N LEU A 106 -3.13 4.54 7.84
CA LEU A 106 -3.68 3.24 7.46
C LEU A 106 -4.39 2.59 8.64
N HIS A 107 -3.80 2.64 9.86
CA HIS A 107 -4.41 2.10 11.07
C HIS A 107 -5.75 2.76 11.38
N ILE A 108 -5.78 4.09 11.42
CA ILE A 108 -7.00 4.86 11.74
C ILE A 108 -8.09 4.57 10.72
N LEU A 109 -7.83 4.70 9.42
CA LEU A 109 -8.83 4.40 8.38
C LEU A 109 -9.27 2.94 8.42
N THR A 110 -8.33 2.01 8.65
CA THR A 110 -8.66 0.60 8.84
C THR A 110 -9.61 0.42 10.00
N LYS A 111 -9.30 0.99 11.18
CA LYS A 111 -10.12 0.82 12.39
C LYS A 111 -11.53 1.39 12.18
N LEU A 112 -11.63 2.60 11.66
CA LEU A 112 -12.91 3.30 11.50
C LEU A 112 -13.83 2.57 10.51
N PHE A 113 -13.38 2.34 9.28
CA PHE A 113 -14.19 1.67 8.26
C PHE A 113 -14.41 0.18 8.56
N TYR A 114 -13.44 -0.53 9.14
CA TYR A 114 -13.62 -1.93 9.52
C TYR A 114 -14.70 -2.09 10.59
N THR A 115 -14.75 -1.18 11.57
CA THR A 115 -15.82 -1.19 12.58
C THR A 115 -17.21 -1.04 11.95
N GLU A 116 -17.34 -0.18 10.92
CA GLU A 116 -18.61 -0.05 10.17
C GLU A 116 -18.92 -1.31 9.36
N PHE A 117 -17.90 -1.87 8.68
CA PHE A 117 -18.07 -3.08 7.89
C PHE A 117 -18.52 -4.27 8.75
N VAL A 118 -17.96 -4.41 9.95
CA VAL A 118 -18.38 -5.44 10.91
C VAL A 118 -19.82 -5.21 11.38
N LYS A 119 -20.21 -3.96 11.71
CA LYS A 119 -21.56 -3.64 12.15
C LYS A 119 -22.63 -3.97 11.11
N ARG A 120 -22.34 -3.77 9.83
CA ARG A 120 -23.29 -4.09 8.73
C ARG A 120 -23.06 -5.48 8.12
N ASP A 121 -22.08 -6.23 8.65
CA ASP A 121 -21.63 -7.53 8.18
C ASP A 121 -21.36 -7.59 6.67
N SER A 122 -20.86 -6.50 6.12
CA SER A 122 -20.53 -6.38 4.70
C SER A 122 -19.47 -5.33 4.46
N GLY A 123 -18.71 -5.50 3.38
CA GLY A 123 -17.65 -4.59 2.95
C GLY A 123 -16.37 -5.31 2.62
N GLN A 124 -15.50 -4.62 1.92
CA GLN A 124 -14.22 -5.18 1.48
C GLN A 124 -13.08 -4.20 1.75
N ARG A 125 -11.93 -4.74 2.13
CA ARG A 125 -10.74 -3.95 2.40
C ARG A 125 -9.50 -4.56 1.78
N LEU A 126 -8.68 -3.69 1.18
CA LEU A 126 -7.36 -4.00 0.68
C LEU A 126 -6.34 -3.07 1.34
N ASN A 127 -5.40 -3.61 2.09
CA ASN A 127 -4.24 -2.88 2.59
C ASN A 127 -3.02 -3.15 1.70
N VAL A 128 -2.32 -2.09 1.27
CA VAL A 128 -1.13 -2.23 0.42
C VAL A 128 0.13 -2.23 1.29
N ALA A 129 0.67 -3.43 1.49
CA ALA A 129 1.96 -3.68 2.14
C ALA A 129 3.10 -3.71 1.09
N SER A 130 3.96 -4.71 1.15
CA SER A 130 5.08 -4.99 0.23
C SER A 130 5.66 -6.36 0.56
N ILE A 131 6.44 -6.98 -0.34
CA ILE A 131 7.33 -8.09 0.03
C ILE A 131 8.37 -7.69 1.09
N ALA A 132 8.62 -6.39 1.28
CA ALA A 132 9.42 -5.85 2.37
C ALA A 132 8.88 -6.22 3.77
N ALA A 133 7.60 -6.56 3.88
CA ALA A 133 6.97 -6.98 5.13
C ALA A 133 7.49 -8.31 5.70
N PHE A 134 8.16 -9.13 4.90
CA PHE A 134 8.55 -10.49 5.28
C PHE A 134 9.99 -10.62 5.80
N GLN A 135 10.74 -9.52 5.84
CA GLN A 135 12.12 -9.50 6.32
C GLN A 135 12.54 -8.12 6.80
N PRO A 136 13.56 -8.00 7.67
CA PRO A 136 14.18 -6.71 7.97
C PRO A 136 14.90 -6.14 6.72
N GLY A 137 14.88 -4.82 6.55
CA GLY A 137 15.50 -4.14 5.40
C GLY A 137 16.57 -3.13 5.83
N PRO A 138 17.84 -3.51 5.99
CA PRO A 138 18.92 -2.54 6.18
C PRO A 138 18.89 -1.47 5.08
N LEU A 139 19.23 -0.22 5.41
CA LEU A 139 19.16 0.96 4.55
C LEU A 139 17.75 1.40 4.13
N MET A 140 16.71 0.72 4.61
CA MET A 140 15.30 1.07 4.46
C MET A 140 14.52 0.64 5.73
N ALA A 141 15.12 0.77 6.90
CA ALA A 141 14.64 0.16 8.14
C ALA A 141 13.18 0.54 8.46
N THR A 142 12.89 1.83 8.50
CA THR A 142 11.56 2.38 8.82
C THR A 142 10.50 1.94 7.79
N TYR A 143 10.85 1.93 6.49
CA TYR A 143 9.93 1.45 5.45
C TYR A 143 9.56 -0.02 5.63
N TYR A 144 10.57 -0.91 5.83
CA TYR A 144 10.33 -2.34 6.01
C TYR A 144 9.51 -2.61 7.28
N ALA A 145 9.83 -1.92 8.38
CA ALA A 145 9.06 -2.01 9.62
C ALA A 145 7.60 -1.56 9.42
N SER A 146 7.36 -0.44 8.71
CA SER A 146 6.02 0.03 8.40
C SER A 146 5.21 -0.98 7.59
N LYS A 147 5.83 -1.66 6.62
CA LYS A 147 5.15 -2.65 5.79
C LYS A 147 4.90 -3.98 6.53
N ALA A 148 5.78 -4.35 7.46
CA ALA A 148 5.56 -5.48 8.38
C ALA A 148 4.36 -5.20 9.30
N TYR A 149 4.22 -3.98 9.82
CA TYR A 149 3.05 -3.57 10.58
C TYR A 149 1.76 -3.78 9.80
N VAL A 150 1.68 -3.25 8.56
CA VAL A 150 0.50 -3.37 7.70
C VAL A 150 0.11 -4.82 7.43
N TYR A 151 1.11 -5.66 7.13
CA TYR A 151 0.90 -7.08 6.89
C TYR A 151 0.34 -7.78 8.13
N ASN A 152 1.02 -7.65 9.28
CA ASN A 152 0.63 -8.35 10.50
C ASN A 152 -0.73 -7.88 11.02
N LEU A 153 -1.03 -6.57 11.00
CA LEU A 153 -2.35 -6.04 11.34
C LEU A 153 -3.43 -6.66 10.47
N THR A 154 -3.19 -6.75 9.15
CA THR A 154 -4.21 -7.29 8.23
C THR A 154 -4.45 -8.77 8.46
N MET A 155 -3.39 -9.55 8.72
CA MET A 155 -3.49 -10.99 9.02
C MET A 155 -4.26 -11.25 10.31
N ALA A 156 -4.00 -10.46 11.36
CA ALA A 156 -4.71 -10.57 12.64
C ALA A 156 -6.21 -10.28 12.48
N LEU A 157 -6.56 -9.17 11.84
CA LEU A 157 -7.95 -8.81 11.61
C LEU A 157 -8.71 -9.81 10.74
N TYR A 158 -8.04 -10.45 9.79
CA TYR A 158 -8.65 -11.56 9.02
C TYR A 158 -9.04 -12.72 9.92
N GLU A 159 -8.14 -13.15 10.82
CA GLU A 159 -8.42 -14.28 11.70
C GLU A 159 -9.51 -13.95 12.73
N GLU A 160 -9.50 -12.73 13.29
CA GLU A 160 -10.58 -12.25 14.18
C GLU A 160 -11.94 -12.29 13.46
N ASN A 161 -12.02 -11.73 12.24
CA ASN A 161 -13.24 -11.75 11.44
C ASN A 161 -13.71 -13.18 11.12
N ARG A 162 -12.78 -14.07 10.76
CA ARG A 162 -13.07 -15.46 10.48
C ARG A 162 -13.62 -16.21 11.69
N ARG A 163 -13.05 -15.97 12.88
CA ARG A 163 -13.52 -16.56 14.15
C ARG A 163 -14.91 -16.09 14.51
N ASN A 164 -15.20 -14.83 14.24
CA ASN A 164 -16.51 -14.23 14.47
C ASN A 164 -17.54 -14.57 13.37
N LYS A 165 -17.19 -15.41 12.39
CA LYS A 165 -18.03 -15.78 11.23
C LYS A 165 -18.52 -14.56 10.43
N GLY A 166 -17.75 -13.45 10.45
CA GLY A 166 -18.09 -12.22 9.75
C GLY A 166 -17.89 -12.31 8.24
N ASN A 167 -18.74 -11.62 7.50
CA ASN A 167 -18.72 -11.58 6.03
C ASN A 167 -17.80 -10.48 5.44
N VAL A 168 -17.11 -9.70 6.28
CA VAL A 168 -16.17 -8.67 5.81
C VAL A 168 -14.99 -9.31 5.08
N LYS A 169 -14.72 -8.84 3.86
CA LYS A 169 -13.64 -9.36 3.02
C LYS A 169 -12.35 -8.60 3.26
N ILE A 170 -11.29 -9.32 3.63
CA ILE A 170 -10.02 -8.73 4.06
C ILE A 170 -8.89 -9.25 3.18
N SER A 171 -8.11 -8.34 2.61
CA SER A 171 -6.96 -8.66 1.75
C SER A 171 -5.76 -7.78 2.04
N VAL A 172 -4.55 -8.34 1.85
CA VAL A 172 -3.29 -7.60 1.85
C VAL A 172 -2.56 -7.83 0.54
N LEU A 173 -2.16 -6.73 -0.11
CA LEU A 173 -1.32 -6.74 -1.29
C LEU A 173 0.15 -6.59 -0.86
N CYS A 174 0.99 -7.55 -1.23
CA CYS A 174 2.43 -7.52 -1.01
C CYS A 174 3.17 -7.55 -2.36
N PRO A 175 3.26 -6.42 -3.08
CA PRO A 175 3.93 -6.37 -4.36
C PRO A 175 5.45 -6.45 -4.19
N GLY A 176 6.13 -7.00 -5.20
CA GLY A 176 7.55 -6.80 -5.42
C GLY A 176 7.84 -5.40 -5.99
N PRO A 177 9.06 -5.15 -6.48
CA PRO A 177 9.39 -3.92 -7.20
C PRO A 177 8.43 -3.69 -8.37
N ALA A 178 7.84 -2.49 -8.46
CA ALA A 178 6.90 -2.12 -9.51
C ALA A 178 7.14 -0.70 -10.03
N GLU A 179 6.87 -0.48 -11.31
CA GLU A 179 7.01 0.82 -11.98
C GLU A 179 6.00 1.82 -11.44
N THR A 180 6.41 2.58 -10.44
CA THR A 180 5.60 3.63 -9.79
C THR A 180 6.50 4.80 -9.41
N ASN A 181 5.92 5.95 -9.08
CA ASN A 181 6.68 7.09 -8.56
C ASN A 181 7.32 6.83 -7.18
N PHE A 182 7.14 5.63 -6.62
CA PHE A 182 7.78 5.22 -5.38
C PHE A 182 9.30 5.30 -5.46
N PHE A 183 9.89 4.91 -6.58
CA PHE A 183 11.35 4.91 -6.78
C PHE A 183 11.95 6.31 -6.73
N ASN A 184 11.29 7.28 -7.38
CA ASN A 184 11.73 8.66 -7.37
C ASN A 184 11.66 9.28 -5.96
N ARG A 185 10.67 8.90 -5.16
CA ARG A 185 10.52 9.38 -3.77
C ARG A 185 11.49 8.72 -2.80
N ALA A 186 11.80 7.45 -3.02
CA ALA A 186 12.71 6.67 -2.18
C ALA A 186 14.18 6.85 -2.55
N ASN A 187 14.52 7.65 -3.60
CA ASN A 187 15.87 7.80 -4.16
C ASN A 187 16.53 6.45 -4.47
N VAL A 188 15.82 5.54 -5.16
CA VAL A 188 16.30 4.17 -5.41
C VAL A 188 16.19 3.80 -6.87
N LYS A 189 17.25 3.24 -7.45
CA LYS A 189 17.22 2.53 -8.74
C LYS A 189 17.26 1.03 -8.52
N PHE A 190 16.34 0.27 -9.15
CA PHE A 190 16.31 -1.18 -8.99
C PHE A 190 17.17 -1.89 -10.03
N SER A 191 17.84 -2.96 -9.57
CA SER A 191 18.64 -3.84 -10.45
C SER A 191 17.80 -4.94 -11.11
N ILE A 192 16.55 -5.13 -10.68
CA ILE A 192 15.63 -6.14 -11.19
C ILE A 192 14.54 -5.42 -11.97
N LYS A 193 14.15 -5.94 -13.15
CA LYS A 193 13.08 -5.38 -13.96
C LYS A 193 11.78 -5.36 -13.13
N PRO A 194 11.24 -4.18 -12.83
CA PRO A 194 10.02 -4.07 -12.03
C PRO A 194 8.80 -4.54 -12.83
N HIS A 195 7.78 -5.00 -12.15
CA HIS A 195 6.48 -5.23 -12.79
C HIS A 195 5.81 -3.90 -13.13
N SER A 196 5.04 -3.85 -14.22
CA SER A 196 4.22 -2.68 -14.51
C SER A 196 3.15 -2.49 -13.43
N SER A 197 2.81 -1.24 -13.13
CA SER A 197 1.72 -0.91 -12.20
C SER A 197 0.38 -1.50 -12.68
N ASP A 198 0.17 -1.51 -13.99
CA ASP A 198 -1.00 -2.09 -14.64
C ASP A 198 -1.15 -3.60 -14.35
N PHE A 199 -0.08 -4.38 -14.53
CA PHE A 199 -0.08 -5.82 -14.22
C PHE A 199 -0.36 -6.09 -12.74
N VAL A 200 0.30 -5.34 -11.83
CA VAL A 200 0.12 -5.52 -10.39
C VAL A 200 -1.33 -5.26 -9.98
N THR A 201 -1.93 -4.18 -10.47
CA THR A 201 -3.30 -3.81 -10.11
C THR A 201 -4.33 -4.74 -10.71
N GLU A 202 -4.16 -5.16 -11.96
CA GLU A 202 -5.04 -6.13 -12.60
C GLU A 202 -5.01 -7.50 -11.88
N TYR A 203 -3.79 -8.01 -11.62
CA TYR A 203 -3.62 -9.25 -10.85
C TYR A 203 -4.28 -9.14 -9.47
N THR A 204 -4.09 -7.99 -8.82
CA THR A 204 -4.65 -7.74 -7.48
C THR A 204 -6.17 -7.76 -7.51
N LEU A 205 -6.81 -7.04 -8.42
CA LEU A 205 -8.28 -7.00 -8.52
C LEU A 205 -8.86 -8.39 -8.83
N LYS A 206 -8.25 -9.16 -9.74
CA LYS A 206 -8.67 -10.55 -9.99
C LYS A 206 -8.63 -11.44 -8.73
N LYS A 207 -7.66 -11.22 -7.83
CA LYS A 207 -7.55 -11.98 -6.58
C LYS A 207 -8.44 -11.41 -5.48
N LEU A 208 -8.61 -10.10 -5.43
CA LEU A 208 -9.47 -9.38 -4.51
C LEU A 208 -10.93 -9.80 -4.67
N MET A 209 -11.42 -9.88 -5.92
CA MET A 209 -12.78 -10.37 -6.23
C MET A 209 -12.99 -11.84 -5.87
N LYS A 210 -11.91 -12.62 -5.73
CA LYS A 210 -11.93 -14.01 -5.23
C LYS A 210 -11.68 -14.10 -3.72
N ASN A 211 -11.74 -13.00 -3.00
CA ASN A 211 -11.53 -12.91 -1.54
C ASN A 211 -10.21 -13.53 -1.04
N LYS A 212 -9.13 -13.43 -1.84
CA LYS A 212 -7.81 -13.93 -1.42
C LYS A 212 -7.20 -13.00 -0.37
N LEU A 213 -6.86 -13.57 0.79
CA LEU A 213 -6.23 -12.84 1.91
C LEU A 213 -4.88 -12.24 1.50
N LEU A 214 -3.95 -13.09 1.08
CA LEU A 214 -2.59 -12.68 0.70
C LEU A 214 -2.45 -12.65 -0.82
N ILE A 215 -2.11 -11.48 -1.35
CA ILE A 215 -1.94 -11.23 -2.78
C ILE A 215 -0.48 -10.83 -3.05
N ILE A 216 0.28 -11.69 -3.71
CA ILE A 216 1.67 -11.43 -4.13
C ILE A 216 1.72 -11.57 -5.65
N PRO A 217 1.78 -10.46 -6.41
CA PRO A 217 1.89 -10.50 -7.87
C PRO A 217 3.27 -11.02 -8.33
N GLY A 218 3.26 -11.90 -9.32
CA GLY A 218 4.47 -12.49 -9.89
C GLY A 218 4.99 -13.73 -9.17
N LEU A 219 5.69 -14.61 -9.91
CA LEU A 219 6.23 -15.85 -9.38
C LEU A 219 7.48 -15.62 -8.53
N ILE A 220 8.40 -14.78 -9.02
CA ILE A 220 9.66 -14.49 -8.32
C ILE A 220 9.41 -13.90 -6.91
N PRO A 221 8.55 -12.86 -6.73
CA PRO A 221 8.21 -12.37 -5.39
C PRO A 221 7.65 -13.45 -4.47
N LYS A 222 6.79 -14.35 -4.98
CA LYS A 222 6.25 -15.46 -4.20
C LYS A 222 7.34 -16.41 -3.72
N LEU A 223 8.23 -16.84 -4.62
CA LEU A 223 9.35 -17.73 -4.30
C LEU A 223 10.30 -17.07 -3.30
N THR A 224 10.57 -15.77 -3.45
CA THR A 224 11.41 -15.01 -2.51
C THR A 224 10.80 -15.01 -1.10
N VAL A 225 9.51 -14.71 -0.98
CA VAL A 225 8.80 -14.71 0.31
C VAL A 225 8.77 -16.11 0.93
N PHE A 226 8.54 -17.13 0.12
CA PHE A 226 8.54 -18.52 0.59
C PHE A 226 9.94 -18.96 1.03
N GLY A 227 10.96 -18.72 0.22
CA GLY A 227 12.35 -19.11 0.51
C GLY A 227 12.93 -18.43 1.76
N ASN A 228 12.54 -17.19 2.05
CA ASN A 228 12.99 -16.48 3.25
C ASN A 228 12.66 -17.18 4.58
N ARG A 229 11.71 -18.11 4.57
CA ARG A 229 11.34 -18.90 5.76
C ARG A 229 12.39 -19.94 6.14
N PHE A 230 13.20 -20.39 5.17
CA PHE A 230 14.18 -21.47 5.33
C PHE A 230 15.62 -20.95 5.44
N VAL A 231 15.83 -19.65 5.28
CA VAL A 231 17.16 -19.05 5.30
C VAL A 231 17.44 -18.40 6.65
N PRO A 232 18.63 -18.65 7.27
CA PRO A 232 19.01 -18.02 8.53
C PRO A 232 18.93 -16.48 8.45
N ARG A 233 18.34 -15.84 9.46
CA ARG A 233 18.09 -14.38 9.47
C ARG A 233 19.36 -13.54 9.22
N LYS A 234 20.51 -13.94 9.79
CA LYS A 234 21.79 -13.22 9.57
C LYS A 234 22.21 -13.23 8.09
N PHE A 235 21.93 -14.31 7.36
CA PHE A 235 22.22 -14.39 5.93
C PHE A 235 21.27 -13.48 5.13
N VAL A 236 19.96 -13.52 5.44
CA VAL A 236 18.96 -12.62 4.81
C VAL A 236 19.35 -11.16 5.00
N LEU A 237 19.78 -10.76 6.21
CA LEU A 237 20.25 -9.39 6.50
C LEU A 237 21.45 -8.99 5.65
N LYS A 238 22.47 -9.86 5.55
CA LYS A 238 23.66 -9.60 4.71
C LYS A 238 23.28 -9.43 3.22
N MET A 239 22.41 -10.29 2.72
CA MET A 239 21.91 -10.22 1.33
C MET A 239 21.07 -8.97 1.10
N ALA A 240 20.15 -8.67 2.00
CA ALA A 240 19.33 -7.45 1.92
C ALA A 240 20.19 -6.20 1.93
N TYR A 241 21.17 -6.10 2.84
CA TYR A 241 22.12 -4.99 2.86
C TYR A 241 22.87 -4.85 1.53
N LYS A 242 23.44 -5.94 1.01
CA LYS A 242 24.18 -5.94 -0.26
C LYS A 242 23.33 -5.46 -1.44
N ILE A 243 22.06 -5.90 -1.50
CA ILE A 243 21.11 -5.48 -2.53
C ILE A 243 20.77 -3.99 -2.40
N GLN A 244 20.45 -3.52 -1.21
CA GLN A 244 20.08 -2.12 -0.98
C GLN A 244 21.29 -1.17 -1.18
N ASN A 245 22.46 -1.56 -0.69
CA ASN A 245 23.67 -0.75 -0.82
C ASN A 245 24.08 -0.52 -2.28
N ARG A 246 23.89 -1.51 -3.16
CA ARG A 246 24.13 -1.34 -4.61
C ARG A 246 23.27 -0.25 -5.24
N LYS A 247 22.08 0.03 -4.66
CA LYS A 247 21.18 1.07 -5.14
C LYS A 247 21.67 2.47 -4.76
N LEU A 248 22.29 2.64 -3.58
CA LEU A 248 22.87 3.89 -3.11
C LEU A 248 24.18 4.25 -3.83
N TYR A 249 25.04 3.27 -4.12
CA TYR A 249 26.36 3.52 -4.71
C TYR A 249 26.31 3.89 -6.20
N LYS A 250 25.26 3.58 -6.94
CA LYS A 250 25.15 3.97 -8.34
C LYS A 250 25.00 5.48 -8.55
N GLU A 251 24.62 6.25 -7.54
CA GLU A 251 24.55 7.72 -7.63
C GLU A 251 25.88 8.43 -7.38
N LYS A 252 26.81 7.82 -6.65
CA LYS A 252 28.13 8.43 -6.34
C LYS A 252 29.18 8.26 -7.44
N LYS A 253 28.92 7.52 -8.51
CA LYS A 253 29.86 7.31 -9.62
C LYS A 253 29.78 8.35 -10.76
N TRP A 254 28.95 9.38 -10.62
CA TRP A 254 28.74 10.42 -11.63
C TRP A 254 28.90 11.84 -11.04
N LYS A 255 29.88 12.03 -10.11
CA LYS A 255 30.38 13.37 -9.78
C LYS A 255 31.89 13.36 -9.88
#